data_815c25292c83723ac8f44f8eb9f79176
#
_entry.id   815c25292c83723ac8f44f8eb9f79176
#
_cell.length_a   1.000
_cell.length_b   1.000
_cell.length_c   1.000
_cell.angle_alpha   90.00
_cell.angle_beta   90.00
_cell.angle_gamma   90.00
#
_symmetry.space_group_name_H-M   'P 1'
#
loop_
_entity.id
_entity.type
_entity.pdbx_description
1 polymer ?
#
loop_
_entity_poly.entity_id
_entity_poly.type
_entity_poly.pdbx_seq_one_letter_code
_entity_poly.pdbx_strand_id
1 'polypeptide(L)'
;MKVLDEEYIKSHLTNQRNVQVLDSVDSTNNYLKKMKKNEKMEEMVVIADAQTAGRGRLGRSFMSNQASGIYMSILLKPTFSLEYAKKLTCLAAAATSLAINQMAGTKTKIKWVNDIYLNSKKICGILTEGSTSIEQGSLEYVIIGIGINMYHQEFSEDIRRIATTIEAVSYTHLRAHETAAN
;
A
#
# COMPACT_ATOMS: atom_id res chain seq x y z
N MET A 1 13.35 15.74 9.87
CA MET A 1 13.64 14.33 10.19
C MET A 1 13.10 13.51 9.03
N LYS A 2 13.92 12.68 8.38
CA LYS A 2 13.45 11.81 7.29
C LYS A 2 12.49 10.79 7.92
N VAL A 3 11.24 10.79 7.52
CA VAL A 3 10.20 9.91 8.10
C VAL A 3 10.43 8.44 7.67
N LEU A 4 11.03 8.23 6.50
CA LEU A 4 11.35 6.92 5.94
C LEU A 4 12.87 6.74 5.85
N ASP A 5 13.40 5.77 6.59
CA ASP A 5 14.81 5.41 6.59
C ASP A 5 14.98 4.04 5.92
N GLU A 6 15.71 4.01 4.80
CA GLU A 6 15.91 2.81 3.98
C GLU A 6 16.70 1.73 4.73
N GLU A 7 17.76 2.12 5.44
CA GLU A 7 18.60 1.19 6.21
C GLU A 7 17.83 0.60 7.39
N TYR A 8 17.04 1.43 8.08
CA TYR A 8 16.16 0.96 9.14
C TYR A 8 15.14 -0.07 8.62
N ILE A 9 14.51 0.22 7.47
CA ILE A 9 13.54 -0.70 6.86
C ILE A 9 14.22 -2.01 6.48
N LYS A 10 15.38 -1.97 5.82
CA LYS A 10 16.14 -3.16 5.43
C LYS A 10 16.53 -4.03 6.63
N SER A 11 16.93 -3.41 7.73
CA SER A 11 17.33 -4.14 8.96
C SER A 11 16.20 -4.92 9.63
N HIS A 12 14.94 -4.56 9.34
CA HIS A 12 13.75 -5.22 9.92
C HIS A 12 13.09 -6.23 8.97
N LEU A 13 13.62 -6.40 7.76
CA LEU A 13 13.13 -7.42 6.83
C LEU A 13 13.74 -8.79 7.16
N THR A 14 12.89 -9.81 7.23
CA THR A 14 13.32 -11.19 7.46
C THR A 14 14.13 -11.79 6.31
N ASN A 15 13.94 -11.24 5.10
CA ASN A 15 14.65 -11.65 3.88
C ASN A 15 15.38 -10.44 3.29
N GLN A 16 16.59 -10.66 2.76
CA GLN A 16 17.31 -9.64 2.01
C GLN A 16 16.56 -9.32 0.70
N ARG A 17 15.69 -8.32 0.75
CA ARG A 17 15.01 -7.78 -0.43
C ARG A 17 15.60 -6.42 -0.79
N ASN A 18 15.67 -6.15 -2.09
CA ASN A 18 16.01 -4.82 -2.55
C ASN A 18 14.89 -3.86 -2.16
N VAL A 19 15.21 -2.86 -1.35
CA VAL A 19 14.31 -1.77 -0.95
C VAL A 19 14.88 -0.48 -1.44
N GLN A 20 14.03 0.38 -1.98
CA GLN A 20 14.37 1.74 -2.37
C GLN A 20 13.35 2.70 -1.77
N VAL A 21 13.85 3.75 -1.12
CA VAL A 21 13.03 4.82 -0.55
C VAL A 21 13.20 6.09 -1.38
N LEU A 22 12.08 6.70 -1.76
CA LEU A 22 12.00 7.91 -2.57
C LEU A 22 11.30 9.03 -1.78
N ASP A 23 11.78 10.26 -1.89
CA ASP A 23 11.11 11.41 -1.28
C ASP A 23 9.79 11.71 -2.02
N SER A 24 9.78 11.63 -3.35
CA SER A 24 8.57 11.81 -4.16
C SER A 24 8.68 11.10 -5.51
N VAL A 25 7.55 10.66 -6.04
CA VAL A 25 7.45 10.01 -7.35
C VAL A 25 6.05 10.27 -7.96
N ASP A 26 5.88 10.05 -9.26
CA ASP A 26 4.55 10.09 -9.88
C ASP A 26 3.64 8.99 -9.26
N SER A 27 4.10 7.76 -9.25
CA SER A 27 3.47 6.60 -8.63
C SER A 27 4.50 5.49 -8.44
N THR A 28 4.54 4.86 -7.27
CA THR A 28 5.43 3.73 -6.99
C THR A 28 5.21 2.56 -7.95
N ASN A 29 3.96 2.29 -8.36
CA ASN A 29 3.66 1.30 -9.40
C ASN A 29 4.26 1.71 -10.76
N ASN A 30 4.09 2.97 -11.17
CA ASN A 30 4.63 3.45 -12.44
C ASN A 30 6.17 3.46 -12.43
N TYR A 31 6.77 3.80 -11.30
CA TYR A 31 8.21 3.74 -11.13
C TYR A 31 8.75 2.34 -11.41
N LEU A 32 8.18 1.32 -10.79
CA LEU A 32 8.56 -0.07 -11.03
C LEU A 32 8.32 -0.51 -12.48
N LYS A 33 7.22 -0.08 -13.11
CA LYS A 33 6.96 -0.36 -14.54
C LYS A 33 8.01 0.24 -15.46
N LYS A 34 8.49 1.46 -15.16
CA LYS A 34 9.54 2.12 -15.94
C LYS A 34 10.89 1.41 -15.78
N MET A 35 11.22 0.99 -14.56
CA MET A 35 12.46 0.25 -14.28
C MET A 35 12.50 -1.09 -14.99
N LYS A 36 11.37 -1.80 -15.13
CA LYS A 36 11.28 -3.11 -15.77
C LYS A 36 11.68 -3.13 -17.24
N LYS A 37 11.70 -2.01 -17.93
CA LYS A 37 12.21 -1.95 -19.30
C LYS A 37 13.67 -2.41 -19.43
N ASN A 38 14.41 -2.53 -18.32
CA ASN A 38 15.73 -3.13 -18.24
C ASN A 38 15.60 -4.60 -17.83
N GLU A 39 15.93 -5.55 -18.69
CA GLU A 39 15.70 -7.01 -18.59
C GLU A 39 16.24 -7.70 -17.32
N LYS A 40 17.12 -7.07 -16.54
CA LYS A 40 17.77 -7.64 -15.34
C LYS A 40 17.11 -7.27 -14.01
N MET A 41 15.88 -6.78 -14.02
CA MET A 41 15.24 -6.33 -12.81
C MET A 41 14.90 -7.49 -11.87
N GLU A 42 15.42 -7.44 -10.64
CA GLU A 42 15.13 -8.36 -9.56
C GLU A 42 13.85 -7.94 -8.81
N GLU A 43 13.30 -8.83 -7.99
CA GLU A 43 12.21 -8.51 -7.08
C GLU A 43 12.64 -7.40 -6.13
N MET A 44 11.78 -6.38 -5.95
CA MET A 44 12.12 -5.25 -5.10
C MET A 44 10.88 -4.57 -4.52
N VAL A 45 11.11 -3.78 -3.49
CA VAL A 45 10.12 -2.92 -2.86
C VAL A 45 10.52 -1.46 -3.07
N VAL A 46 9.58 -0.64 -3.52
CA VAL A 46 9.74 0.83 -3.60
C VAL A 46 8.74 1.46 -2.65
N ILE A 47 9.22 2.37 -1.82
CA ILE A 47 8.42 3.15 -0.89
C ILE A 47 8.64 4.63 -1.20
N ALA A 48 7.58 5.43 -1.20
CA ALA A 48 7.68 6.87 -1.40
C ALA A 48 7.01 7.62 -0.25
N ASP A 49 7.58 8.78 0.12
CA ASP A 49 6.99 9.69 1.11
C ASP A 49 5.80 10.45 0.50
N ALA A 50 5.83 10.71 -0.82
CA ALA A 50 4.73 11.32 -1.55
C ALA A 50 4.56 10.74 -2.96
N GLN A 51 3.33 10.80 -3.48
CA GLN A 51 3.05 10.53 -4.89
C GLN A 51 2.30 11.70 -5.52
N THR A 52 2.77 12.21 -6.66
CA THR A 52 2.13 13.32 -7.38
C THR A 52 0.96 12.86 -8.27
N ALA A 53 0.94 11.57 -8.62
CA ALA A 53 -0.12 10.96 -9.44
C ALA A 53 -0.43 9.54 -8.93
N GLY A 54 -0.70 9.42 -7.61
CA GLY A 54 -1.07 8.15 -6.97
C GLY A 54 -2.27 7.51 -7.66
N ARG A 55 -2.22 6.18 -7.87
CA ARG A 55 -3.17 5.45 -8.70
C ARG A 55 -4.01 4.48 -7.87
N GLY A 56 -5.30 4.42 -8.22
CA GLY A 56 -6.25 3.42 -7.76
C GLY A 56 -6.79 2.58 -8.92
N ARG A 57 -7.71 1.67 -8.63
CA ARG A 57 -8.39 0.85 -9.64
C ARG A 57 -9.32 1.69 -10.52
N LEU A 58 -9.55 1.23 -11.75
CA LEU A 58 -10.49 1.83 -12.70
C LEU A 58 -10.20 3.31 -12.97
N GLY A 59 -8.93 3.69 -13.06
CA GLY A 59 -8.53 5.07 -13.36
C GLY A 59 -8.70 6.07 -12.20
N ARG A 60 -9.11 5.63 -11.02
CA ARG A 60 -9.21 6.50 -9.84
C ARG A 60 -7.83 6.93 -9.36
N SER A 61 -7.74 8.10 -8.75
CA SER A 61 -6.55 8.55 -8.05
C SER A 61 -6.54 8.04 -6.60
N PHE A 62 -5.34 7.94 -6.03
CA PHE A 62 -5.12 7.73 -4.60
C PHE A 62 -4.34 8.93 -4.06
N MET A 63 -4.94 9.67 -3.12
CA MET A 63 -4.28 10.83 -2.51
C MET A 63 -3.07 10.36 -1.72
N SER A 64 -1.92 10.97 -1.97
CA SER A 64 -0.63 10.51 -1.44
C SER A 64 0.24 11.70 -1.05
N ASN A 65 -0.24 12.49 -0.08
CA ASN A 65 0.47 13.66 0.41
C ASN A 65 1.71 13.25 1.21
N GLN A 66 2.70 14.13 1.22
CA GLN A 66 3.93 13.93 1.96
C GLN A 66 3.66 13.72 3.46
N ALA A 67 4.40 12.79 4.07
CA ALA A 67 4.35 12.46 5.51
C ALA A 67 2.95 12.08 6.03
N SER A 68 1.99 11.73 5.15
CA SER A 68 0.62 11.42 5.57
C SER A 68 0.23 9.94 5.45
N GLY A 69 1.09 9.13 4.84
CA GLY A 69 0.78 7.72 4.62
C GLY A 69 1.98 6.86 4.27
N ILE A 70 1.70 5.60 4.00
CA ILE A 70 2.66 4.64 3.43
C ILE A 70 2.23 4.36 2.00
N TYR A 71 3.11 4.68 1.04
CA TYR A 71 2.89 4.45 -0.38
C TYR A 71 3.99 3.54 -0.89
N MET A 72 3.67 2.27 -1.08
CA MET A 72 4.66 1.29 -1.47
C MET A 72 4.17 0.41 -2.61
N SER A 73 5.12 -0.11 -3.37
CA SER A 73 4.88 -1.12 -4.40
C SER A 73 5.91 -2.22 -4.32
N ILE A 74 5.45 -3.45 -4.48
CA ILE A 74 6.27 -4.67 -4.49
C ILE A 74 6.25 -5.23 -5.90
N LEU A 75 7.43 -5.39 -6.50
CA LEU A 75 7.60 -6.13 -7.74
C LEU A 75 7.90 -7.59 -7.43
N LEU A 76 7.15 -8.48 -8.06
CA LEU A 76 7.33 -9.92 -7.97
C LEU A 76 7.51 -10.52 -9.37
N LYS A 77 8.33 -11.57 -9.48
CA LYS A 77 8.46 -12.44 -10.66
C LYS A 77 7.91 -13.82 -10.31
N PRO A 78 6.58 -14.01 -10.36
CA PRO A 78 5.96 -15.24 -9.92
C PRO A 78 6.25 -16.39 -10.89
N THR A 79 6.51 -17.57 -10.34
CA THR A 79 6.64 -18.84 -11.09
C THR A 79 5.33 -19.61 -11.18
N PHE A 80 4.27 -19.11 -10.53
CA PHE A 80 2.94 -19.73 -10.51
C PHE A 80 2.04 -19.21 -11.65
N SER A 81 0.97 -19.93 -11.94
CA SER A 81 0.05 -19.62 -13.04
C SER A 81 -0.73 -18.31 -12.84
N LEU A 82 -1.24 -17.76 -13.96
CA LEU A 82 -2.07 -16.55 -13.98
C LEU A 82 -3.31 -16.64 -13.07
N GLU A 83 -3.84 -17.85 -12.86
CA GLU A 83 -4.99 -18.06 -11.97
C GLU A 83 -4.68 -17.66 -10.52
N TYR A 84 -3.48 -17.99 -10.03
CA TYR A 84 -3.05 -17.61 -8.69
C TYR A 84 -2.76 -16.10 -8.56
N ALA A 85 -2.38 -15.43 -9.63
CA ALA A 85 -2.16 -13.99 -9.62
C ALA A 85 -3.40 -13.19 -9.22
N LYS A 86 -4.59 -13.67 -9.58
CA LYS A 86 -5.87 -13.06 -9.17
C LYS A 86 -6.05 -13.05 -7.65
N LYS A 87 -5.44 -14.02 -6.95
CA LYS A 87 -5.50 -14.14 -5.49
C LYS A 87 -4.51 -13.21 -4.77
N LEU A 88 -3.49 -12.67 -5.48
CA LEU A 88 -2.47 -11.81 -4.87
C LEU A 88 -3.06 -10.54 -4.25
N THR A 89 -4.05 -9.94 -4.89
CA THR A 89 -4.72 -8.76 -4.33
C THR A 89 -5.37 -9.06 -2.98
N CYS A 90 -6.04 -10.19 -2.86
CA CYS A 90 -6.68 -10.60 -1.62
C CYS A 90 -5.66 -10.97 -0.55
N LEU A 91 -4.58 -11.65 -0.94
CA LEU A 91 -3.47 -11.99 -0.04
C LEU A 91 -2.79 -10.72 0.49
N ALA A 92 -2.50 -9.76 -0.39
CA ALA A 92 -1.95 -8.47 0.00
C ALA A 92 -2.90 -7.70 0.94
N ALA A 93 -4.21 -7.73 0.67
CA ALA A 93 -5.21 -7.11 1.55
C ALA A 93 -5.24 -7.77 2.93
N ALA A 94 -5.20 -9.10 3.00
CA ALA A 94 -5.18 -9.84 4.25
C ALA A 94 -3.91 -9.54 5.06
N ALA A 95 -2.73 -9.62 4.42
CA ALA A 95 -1.46 -9.33 5.06
C ALA A 95 -1.38 -7.89 5.58
N THR A 96 -1.80 -6.91 4.76
CA THR A 96 -1.82 -5.50 5.16
C THR A 96 -2.82 -5.25 6.30
N SER A 97 -4.01 -5.86 6.25
CA SER A 97 -5.01 -5.78 7.32
C SER A 97 -4.47 -6.32 8.65
N LEU A 98 -3.80 -7.47 8.62
CA LEU A 98 -3.17 -8.07 9.80
C LEU A 98 -2.07 -7.17 10.37
N ALA A 99 -1.20 -6.63 9.52
CA ALA A 99 -0.14 -5.72 9.94
C ALA A 99 -0.70 -4.45 10.60
N ILE A 100 -1.72 -3.83 9.99
CA ILE A 100 -2.38 -2.65 10.56
C ILE A 100 -3.01 -2.99 11.94
N ASN A 101 -3.72 -4.11 12.04
CA ASN A 101 -4.35 -4.53 13.28
C ASN A 101 -3.31 -4.76 14.39
N GLN A 102 -2.19 -5.39 14.05
CA GLN A 102 -1.12 -5.67 15.01
C GLN A 102 -0.42 -4.38 15.48
N MET A 103 -0.13 -3.46 14.56
CA MET A 103 0.62 -2.25 14.86
C MET A 103 -0.23 -1.16 15.54
N ALA A 104 -1.48 -1.01 15.14
CA ALA A 104 -2.37 0.05 15.60
C ALA A 104 -3.41 -0.40 16.64
N GLY A 105 -3.41 -1.69 17.04
CA GLY A 105 -4.39 -2.22 17.99
C GLY A 105 -5.84 -2.15 17.50
N THR A 106 -6.07 -2.16 16.19
CA THR A 106 -7.39 -1.95 15.59
C THR A 106 -8.00 -3.26 15.06
N LYS A 107 -9.25 -3.18 14.60
CA LYS A 107 -9.95 -4.29 13.91
C LYS A 107 -10.44 -3.80 12.55
N THR A 108 -9.61 -3.93 11.54
CA THR A 108 -9.94 -3.57 10.18
C THR A 108 -10.86 -4.60 9.52
N LYS A 109 -11.58 -4.19 8.47
CA LYS A 109 -12.40 -5.05 7.61
C LYS A 109 -11.93 -4.91 6.16
N ILE A 110 -11.91 -6.03 5.44
CA ILE A 110 -11.58 -6.03 4.02
C ILE A 110 -12.89 -5.91 3.23
N LYS A 111 -13.01 -4.83 2.46
CA LYS A 111 -14.03 -4.71 1.43
C LYS A 111 -13.48 -5.34 0.16
N TRP A 112 -14.06 -6.44 -0.24
CA TRP A 112 -13.67 -7.21 -1.41
C TRP A 112 -13.51 -6.31 -2.64
N VAL A 113 -12.41 -6.34 -3.34
CA VAL A 113 -11.28 -7.29 -3.29
C VAL A 113 -10.00 -6.62 -2.75
N ASN A 114 -9.97 -5.31 -2.58
CA ASN A 114 -8.73 -4.52 -2.57
C ASN A 114 -8.73 -3.34 -1.59
N ASP A 115 -9.78 -3.13 -0.83
CA ASP A 115 -9.88 -1.98 0.06
C ASP A 115 -9.96 -2.43 1.52
N ILE A 116 -9.22 -1.74 2.40
CA ILE A 116 -9.25 -1.99 3.84
C ILE A 116 -9.97 -0.81 4.51
N TYR A 117 -10.92 -1.15 5.37
CA TYR A 117 -11.80 -0.22 6.07
C TYR A 117 -11.59 -0.29 7.57
N LEU A 118 -11.68 0.86 8.21
CA LEU A 118 -11.74 1.02 9.65
C LEU A 118 -12.92 1.96 9.96
N ASN A 119 -13.83 1.54 10.86
CA ASN A 119 -15.06 2.28 11.20
C ASN A 119 -15.85 2.74 9.96
N SER A 120 -16.09 1.82 9.02
CA SER A 120 -16.87 2.04 7.79
C SER A 120 -16.25 3.03 6.79
N LYS A 121 -15.02 3.51 7.01
CA LYS A 121 -14.28 4.36 6.07
C LYS A 121 -13.00 3.66 5.59
N LYS A 122 -12.64 3.94 4.35
CA LYS A 122 -11.44 3.37 3.73
C LYS A 122 -10.17 4.00 4.33
N ILE A 123 -9.25 3.16 4.77
CA ILE A 123 -7.91 3.55 5.24
C ILE A 123 -6.80 3.06 4.32
N CYS A 124 -7.06 2.04 3.49
CA CYS A 124 -6.05 1.51 2.60
C CYS A 124 -6.67 1.05 1.27
N GLY A 125 -5.92 1.23 0.20
CA GLY A 125 -6.23 0.71 -1.13
C GLY A 125 -5.08 -0.11 -1.69
N ILE A 126 -5.41 -1.21 -2.39
CA ILE A 126 -4.44 -2.08 -3.03
C ILE A 126 -4.69 -2.11 -4.53
N LEU A 127 -3.62 -1.96 -5.32
CA LEU A 127 -3.64 -1.99 -6.77
C LEU A 127 -2.64 -3.01 -7.29
N THR A 128 -3.13 -4.15 -7.78
CA THR A 128 -2.30 -5.16 -8.42
C THR A 128 -2.35 -4.99 -9.93
N GLU A 129 -1.18 -4.89 -10.55
CA GLU A 129 -0.97 -4.79 -11.99
C GLU A 129 0.08 -5.80 -12.43
N GLY A 130 -0.09 -6.40 -13.59
CA GLY A 130 0.83 -7.42 -14.08
C GLY A 130 0.99 -7.35 -15.58
N SER A 131 2.00 -8.05 -16.10
CA SER A 131 2.20 -8.31 -17.51
C SER A 131 2.28 -9.82 -17.74
N THR A 132 1.73 -10.24 -18.86
CA THR A 132 1.79 -11.65 -19.32
C THR A 132 2.66 -11.73 -20.56
N SER A 133 3.51 -12.73 -20.65
CA SER A 133 4.17 -13.11 -21.89
C SER A 133 3.15 -13.85 -22.77
N ILE A 134 2.85 -13.30 -23.94
CA ILE A 134 1.94 -13.93 -24.92
C ILE A 134 2.53 -15.25 -25.42
N GLU A 135 3.86 -15.29 -25.61
CA GLU A 135 4.55 -16.47 -26.14
C GLU A 135 4.59 -17.63 -25.14
N GLN A 136 4.68 -17.33 -23.85
CA GLN A 136 4.83 -18.35 -22.81
C GLN A 136 3.53 -18.63 -22.04
N GLY A 137 2.46 -17.85 -22.26
CA GLY A 137 1.21 -17.97 -21.50
C GLY A 137 1.38 -17.79 -19.98
N SER A 138 2.51 -17.19 -19.56
CA SER A 138 2.91 -17.06 -18.17
C SER A 138 2.92 -15.58 -17.73
N LEU A 139 2.89 -15.37 -16.41
CA LEU A 139 3.12 -14.05 -15.83
C LEU A 139 4.60 -13.69 -15.97
N GLU A 140 4.84 -12.53 -16.53
CA GLU A 140 6.16 -11.95 -16.62
C GLU A 140 6.57 -11.26 -15.32
N TYR A 141 5.64 -10.51 -14.74
CA TYR A 141 5.78 -9.87 -13.43
C TYR A 141 4.42 -9.45 -12.88
N VAL A 142 4.40 -9.18 -11.59
CA VAL A 142 3.28 -8.55 -10.88
C VAL A 142 3.80 -7.43 -10.01
N ILE A 143 3.13 -6.27 -10.04
CA ILE A 143 3.37 -5.14 -9.14
C ILE A 143 2.15 -5.02 -8.23
N ILE A 144 2.39 -5.05 -6.92
CA ILE A 144 1.37 -4.88 -5.89
C ILE A 144 1.59 -3.52 -5.24
N GLY A 145 0.77 -2.54 -5.59
CA GLY A 145 0.75 -1.22 -4.95
C GLY A 145 -0.14 -1.24 -3.71
N ILE A 146 0.35 -0.67 -2.62
CA ILE A 146 -0.34 -0.56 -1.34
C ILE A 146 -0.25 0.90 -0.88
N GLY A 147 -1.41 1.55 -0.73
CA GLY A 147 -1.51 2.91 -0.20
C GLY A 147 -2.27 2.88 1.12
N ILE A 148 -1.65 3.36 2.22
CA ILE A 148 -2.24 3.39 3.55
C ILE A 148 -2.30 4.84 4.02
N ASN A 149 -3.49 5.31 4.41
CA ASN A 149 -3.68 6.60 5.05
C ASN A 149 -3.35 6.49 6.55
N MET A 150 -2.16 6.95 6.94
CA MET A 150 -1.67 6.83 8.32
C MET A 150 -2.05 8.03 9.18
N TYR A 151 -1.56 9.19 8.79
CA TYR A 151 -1.63 10.42 9.57
C TYR A 151 -2.63 11.41 8.98
N HIS A 152 -2.95 12.45 9.76
CA HIS A 152 -3.88 13.48 9.35
C HIS A 152 -3.52 14.06 7.98
N GLN A 153 -4.52 14.15 7.11
CA GLN A 153 -4.43 14.83 5.83
C GLN A 153 -5.78 15.47 5.47
N GLU A 154 -5.72 16.56 4.72
CA GLU A 154 -6.91 17.24 4.26
C GLU A 154 -7.50 16.51 3.05
N PHE A 155 -8.53 15.74 3.28
CA PHE A 155 -9.34 15.17 2.20
C PHE A 155 -10.34 16.19 1.68
N SER A 156 -10.59 16.18 0.36
CA SER A 156 -11.74 16.87 -0.20
C SER A 156 -13.04 16.35 0.43
N GLU A 157 -14.11 17.15 0.36
CA GLU A 157 -15.37 16.78 1.01
C GLU A 157 -15.91 15.41 0.55
N ASP A 158 -15.81 15.10 -0.74
CA ASP A 158 -16.24 13.82 -1.31
C ASP A 158 -15.40 12.66 -0.79
N ILE A 159 -14.07 12.83 -0.69
CA ILE A 159 -13.18 11.79 -0.17
C ILE A 159 -13.39 11.60 1.33
N ARG A 160 -13.60 12.66 2.11
CA ARG A 160 -13.83 12.58 3.56
C ARG A 160 -15.05 11.76 3.95
N ARG A 161 -16.05 11.67 3.06
CA ARG A 161 -17.23 10.83 3.27
C ARG A 161 -16.90 9.34 3.22
N ILE A 162 -15.89 8.93 2.45
CA ILE A 162 -15.58 7.51 2.15
C ILE A 162 -14.24 7.05 2.68
N ALA A 163 -13.32 7.95 3.03
CA ALA A 163 -11.98 7.64 3.51
C ALA A 163 -11.67 8.32 4.85
N THR A 164 -10.70 7.75 5.55
CA THR A 164 -10.15 8.28 6.81
C THR A 164 -8.71 7.85 6.98
N THR A 165 -8.06 8.24 8.06
CA THR A 165 -6.71 7.84 8.44
C THR A 165 -6.73 6.94 9.68
N ILE A 166 -5.67 6.15 9.88
CA ILE A 166 -5.54 5.30 11.06
C ILE A 166 -5.47 6.17 12.32
N GLU A 167 -4.67 7.24 12.30
CA GLU A 167 -4.53 8.16 13.42
C GLU A 167 -5.85 8.75 13.90
N ALA A 168 -6.69 9.23 12.97
CA ALA A 168 -7.98 9.84 13.30
C ALA A 168 -8.92 8.88 14.04
N VAL A 169 -8.81 7.57 13.76
CA VAL A 169 -9.64 6.54 14.42
C VAL A 169 -9.02 6.07 15.72
N SER A 170 -7.70 5.85 15.76
CA SER A 170 -6.99 5.43 16.97
C SER A 170 -7.06 6.49 18.08
N TYR A 171 -6.97 7.76 17.72
CA TYR A 171 -7.08 8.87 18.68
C TYR A 171 -8.48 8.96 19.33
N THR A 172 -9.55 8.70 18.57
CA THR A 172 -10.91 8.66 19.11
C THR A 172 -11.12 7.50 20.09
N HIS A 173 -10.48 6.36 19.87
CA HIS A 173 -10.54 5.22 20.79
C HIS A 173 -9.79 5.49 22.10
N LEU A 174 -8.63 6.13 22.05
CA LEU A 174 -7.88 6.52 23.26
C LEU A 174 -8.69 7.52 24.12
N ARG A 175 -9.28 8.54 23.51
CA ARG A 175 -10.13 9.50 24.23
C ARG A 175 -11.40 8.88 24.83
N ALA A 176 -12.03 7.93 24.12
CA ALA A 176 -13.20 7.24 24.63
C ALA A 176 -12.89 6.40 25.88
N HIS A 177 -11.69 5.84 25.98
CA HIS A 177 -11.23 5.11 27.16
C HIS A 177 -10.90 6.06 28.33
N GLU A 178 -10.33 7.24 28.06
CA GLU A 178 -10.06 8.23 29.10
C GLU A 178 -11.32 8.84 29.70
N THR A 179 -12.37 9.05 28.89
CA THR A 179 -13.67 9.58 29.38
C THR A 179 -14.53 8.52 30.09
N ALA A 180 -14.30 7.23 29.86
CA ALA A 180 -15.00 6.15 30.55
C ALA A 180 -14.34 5.76 31.88
N ALA A 181 -13.13 6.26 32.16
CA ALA A 181 -12.38 6.00 33.39
C ALA A 181 -12.49 7.12 34.44
N ASN A 182 -13.22 8.20 34.16
CA ASN A 182 -13.61 9.28 35.06
C ASN A 182 -15.13 9.26 35.28
#